data_c5e5d1825b06a01daa2192525301056b
#
_entry.id   c5e5d1825b06a01daa2192525301056b
#
_cell.length_a   1.000
_cell.length_b   1.000
_cell.length_c   1.000
_cell.angle_alpha   90.00
_cell.angle_beta   90.00
_cell.angle_gamma   90.00
#
_symmetry.space_group_name_H-M   'P 1'
#
loop_
_entity.id
_entity.type
_entity.pdbx_description
1 polymer ?
#
loop_
_entity_poly.entity_id
_entity_poly.type
_entity_poly.pdbx_seq_one_letter_code
_entity_poly.pdbx_strand_id
1 'polypeptide(L)'
;MSKIEHYIDILYEEWYNCIMVKTSYLRTTEKTRRKIRKAFADLLATRGSVKNITVTDLAERAEITRGTFYNYYNNLHEVGAELQAEIEKELFTERYELNTIGDVEQYVNQIFTFLRQQESVYRQLLSSDAPTTFLNQLESGMTQRVFSIMREKGIENKNVEFELLILTSGTFAILRKYYRNEVSVTLEDIHDYLSHKLRIMFERYVK
;
A
#
# COMPACT_ATOMS: atom_id res chain seq x y z
N MET A 1 -54.98 8.13 -9.48
CA MET A 1 -53.84 7.45 -8.82
C MET A 1 -54.36 6.21 -8.13
N SER A 2 -53.95 5.04 -8.57
CA SER A 2 -54.39 3.77 -7.97
C SER A 2 -53.69 3.59 -6.61
N LYS A 3 -54.30 2.84 -5.68
CA LYS A 3 -53.70 2.50 -4.38
C LYS A 3 -52.32 1.80 -4.56
N ILE A 4 -52.12 1.19 -5.71
CA ILE A 4 -50.88 0.47 -6.06
C ILE A 4 -49.73 1.48 -6.38
N GLU A 5 -50.03 2.55 -7.12
CA GLU A 5 -49.06 3.60 -7.44
C GLU A 5 -48.56 4.29 -6.15
N HIS A 6 -49.46 4.61 -5.26
CA HIS A 6 -49.10 5.20 -3.95
C HIS A 6 -48.27 4.26 -3.11
N TYR A 7 -48.48 2.95 -3.11
CA TYR A 7 -47.67 1.97 -2.40
C TYR A 7 -46.26 1.82 -2.99
N ILE A 8 -46.16 1.88 -4.33
CA ILE A 8 -44.87 1.84 -5.05
C ILE A 8 -44.02 3.08 -4.72
N ASP A 9 -44.64 4.26 -4.69
CA ASP A 9 -43.94 5.50 -4.35
C ASP A 9 -43.41 5.48 -2.91
N ILE A 10 -44.19 4.98 -1.95
CA ILE A 10 -43.74 4.83 -0.56
C ILE A 10 -42.57 3.85 -0.44
N LEU A 11 -42.64 2.69 -1.08
CA LEU A 11 -41.58 1.71 -1.09
C LEU A 11 -40.31 2.22 -1.78
N TYR A 12 -40.45 3.03 -2.83
CA TYR A 12 -39.35 3.65 -3.53
C TYR A 12 -38.65 4.71 -2.65
N GLU A 13 -39.41 5.56 -1.94
CA GLU A 13 -38.86 6.54 -1.01
C GLU A 13 -38.17 5.88 0.18
N GLU A 14 -38.76 4.85 0.78
CA GLU A 14 -38.14 4.10 1.88
C GLU A 14 -36.84 3.40 1.42
N TRP A 15 -36.84 2.78 0.25
CA TRP A 15 -35.67 2.13 -0.34
C TRP A 15 -34.57 3.16 -0.67
N TYR A 16 -34.95 4.28 -1.31
CA TYR A 16 -34.03 5.37 -1.65
C TYR A 16 -33.40 5.97 -0.38
N ASN A 17 -34.20 6.26 0.65
CA ASN A 17 -33.72 6.79 1.93
C ASN A 17 -32.80 5.77 2.64
N CYS A 18 -33.13 4.48 2.63
CA CYS A 18 -32.28 3.42 3.18
C CYS A 18 -30.92 3.35 2.48
N ILE A 19 -30.89 3.44 1.15
CA ILE A 19 -29.64 3.45 0.37
C ILE A 19 -28.85 4.72 0.64
N MET A 20 -29.48 5.88 0.65
CA MET A 20 -28.79 7.16 0.89
C MET A 20 -28.20 7.23 2.32
N VAL A 21 -28.94 6.76 3.33
CA VAL A 21 -28.43 6.67 4.71
C VAL A 21 -27.27 5.68 4.78
N LYS A 22 -27.38 4.51 4.18
CA LYS A 22 -26.32 3.50 4.15
C LYS A 22 -25.06 4.02 3.43
N THR A 23 -25.24 4.70 2.30
CA THR A 23 -24.13 5.31 1.54
C THR A 23 -23.46 6.44 2.32
N SER A 24 -24.24 7.30 2.99
CA SER A 24 -23.74 8.38 3.85
C SER A 24 -22.99 7.80 5.04
N TYR A 25 -23.54 6.78 5.71
CA TYR A 25 -22.89 6.08 6.82
C TYR A 25 -21.56 5.45 6.40
N LEU A 26 -21.52 4.74 5.27
CA LEU A 26 -20.30 4.14 4.72
C LEU A 26 -19.24 5.19 4.39
N ARG A 27 -19.63 6.33 3.81
CA ARG A 27 -18.72 7.46 3.55
C ARG A 27 -18.16 8.06 4.84
N THR A 28 -18.98 8.22 5.86
CA THR A 28 -18.56 8.76 7.16
C THR A 28 -17.62 7.79 7.87
N THR A 29 -17.92 6.49 7.82
CA THR A 29 -17.09 5.41 8.36
C THR A 29 -15.72 5.40 7.70
N GLU A 30 -15.66 5.44 6.38
CA GLU A 30 -14.38 5.44 5.66
C GLU A 30 -13.58 6.72 5.90
N LYS A 31 -14.24 7.88 5.96
CA LYS A 31 -13.59 9.14 6.32
C LYS A 31 -12.94 9.08 7.70
N THR A 32 -13.61 8.47 8.67
CA THR A 32 -13.09 8.33 10.04
C THR A 32 -11.93 7.30 10.06
N ARG A 33 -12.08 6.15 9.41
CA ARG A 33 -10.98 5.18 9.27
C ARG A 33 -9.73 5.80 8.65
N ARG A 34 -9.88 6.57 7.56
CA ARG A 34 -8.78 7.29 6.91
C ARG A 34 -8.11 8.30 7.85
N LYS A 35 -8.87 9.05 8.67
CA LYS A 35 -8.30 9.94 9.69
C LYS A 35 -7.45 9.17 10.71
N ILE A 36 -7.95 8.03 11.17
CA ILE A 36 -7.25 7.19 12.14
C ILE A 36 -5.96 6.64 11.53
N ARG A 37 -6.00 6.09 10.30
CA ARG A 37 -4.81 5.57 9.61
C ARG A 37 -3.76 6.66 9.38
N LYS A 38 -4.19 7.85 8.94
CA LYS A 38 -3.27 8.99 8.76
C LYS A 38 -2.63 9.42 10.08
N ALA A 39 -3.41 9.56 11.15
CA ALA A 39 -2.89 9.91 12.46
C ALA A 39 -1.92 8.85 13.00
N PHE A 40 -2.20 7.56 12.74
CA PHE A 40 -1.31 6.47 13.10
C PHE A 40 0.01 6.52 12.35
N ALA A 41 -0.03 6.76 11.03
CA ALA A 41 1.16 6.96 10.22
C ALA A 41 1.99 8.16 10.72
N ASP A 42 1.37 9.32 11.01
CA ASP A 42 2.03 10.50 11.55
C ASP A 42 2.69 10.23 12.93
N LEU A 43 2.03 9.46 13.80
CA LEU A 43 2.58 9.10 15.10
C LEU A 43 3.72 8.09 14.98
N LEU A 44 3.60 7.10 14.12
CA LEU A 44 4.72 6.22 13.78
C LEU A 44 5.90 7.04 13.30
N ALA A 45 5.60 8.04 12.44
CA ALA A 45 6.54 8.98 11.90
C ALA A 45 7.33 9.74 12.97
N THR A 46 6.76 10.09 14.06
CA THR A 46 7.38 10.90 15.11
C THR A 46 7.96 10.09 16.27
N ARG A 47 7.36 8.92 16.58
CA ARG A 47 7.71 8.11 17.76
C ARG A 47 8.55 6.86 17.46
N GLY A 48 8.74 6.53 16.18
CA GLY A 48 9.61 5.47 15.69
C GLY A 48 9.15 4.03 15.97
N SER A 49 8.10 3.82 16.79
CA SER A 49 7.60 2.47 17.09
C SER A 49 6.14 2.48 17.54
N VAL A 50 5.39 1.46 17.14
CA VAL A 50 4.01 1.21 17.61
C VAL A 50 3.96 1.09 19.14
N LYS A 51 5.01 0.53 19.76
CA LYS A 51 5.13 0.40 21.23
C LYS A 51 5.10 1.73 21.97
N ASN A 52 5.50 2.82 21.29
CA ASN A 52 5.54 4.17 21.86
C ASN A 52 4.25 4.95 21.60
N ILE A 53 3.25 4.34 20.94
CA ILE A 53 1.95 4.97 20.61
C ILE A 53 0.87 4.37 21.52
N THR A 54 0.05 5.24 22.08
CA THR A 54 -1.14 4.81 22.81
C THR A 54 -2.42 5.12 22.01
N VAL A 55 -3.52 4.44 22.35
CA VAL A 55 -4.84 4.76 21.76
C VAL A 55 -5.26 6.20 22.08
N THR A 56 -4.83 6.75 23.23
CA THR A 56 -5.08 8.13 23.62
C THR A 56 -4.38 9.08 22.65
N ASP A 57 -3.08 8.90 22.42
CA ASP A 57 -2.31 9.70 21.46
C ASP A 57 -2.93 9.68 20.07
N LEU A 58 -3.35 8.49 19.63
CA LEU A 58 -3.94 8.29 18.31
C LEU A 58 -5.31 8.99 18.20
N ALA A 59 -6.14 8.87 19.24
CA ALA A 59 -7.46 9.52 19.27
C ALA A 59 -7.33 11.05 19.24
N GLU A 60 -6.43 11.62 20.04
CA GLU A 60 -6.11 13.05 20.03
C GLU A 60 -5.61 13.51 18.65
N ARG A 61 -4.64 12.80 18.07
CA ARG A 61 -4.09 13.13 16.75
C ARG A 61 -5.10 13.01 15.62
N ALA A 62 -6.04 12.06 15.71
CA ALA A 62 -7.12 11.86 14.76
C ALA A 62 -8.33 12.79 14.99
N GLU A 63 -8.30 13.60 16.05
CA GLU A 63 -9.43 14.47 16.49
C GLU A 63 -10.72 13.68 16.73
N ILE A 64 -10.61 12.55 17.43
CA ILE A 64 -11.74 11.68 17.80
C ILE A 64 -11.67 11.32 19.30
N THR A 65 -12.75 10.75 19.83
CA THR A 65 -12.73 10.17 21.18
C THR A 65 -12.16 8.75 21.16
N ARG A 66 -11.65 8.26 22.31
CA ARG A 66 -11.28 6.85 22.49
C ARG A 66 -12.44 5.91 22.19
N GLY A 67 -13.67 6.29 22.61
CA GLY A 67 -14.88 5.51 22.29
C GLY A 67 -15.10 5.41 20.78
N THR A 68 -14.89 6.52 20.05
CA THR A 68 -14.94 6.51 18.59
C THR A 68 -13.89 5.57 18.00
N PHE A 69 -12.66 5.58 18.53
CA PHE A 69 -11.61 4.64 18.07
C PHE A 69 -12.07 3.18 18.21
N TYR A 70 -12.57 2.79 19.39
CA TYR A 70 -13.01 1.41 19.67
C TYR A 70 -14.25 0.97 18.86
N ASN A 71 -14.99 1.90 18.24
CA ASN A 71 -16.04 1.55 17.28
C ASN A 71 -15.48 1.06 15.94
N TYR A 72 -14.20 1.30 15.65
CA TYR A 72 -13.55 0.97 14.36
C TYR A 72 -12.45 -0.08 14.48
N TYR A 73 -11.71 -0.09 15.60
CA TYR A 73 -10.54 -0.95 15.83
C TYR A 73 -10.48 -1.42 17.28
N ASN A 74 -10.09 -2.65 17.49
CA ASN A 74 -9.90 -3.19 18.84
C ASN A 74 -8.55 -2.79 19.43
N ASN A 75 -7.54 -2.54 18.60
CA ASN A 75 -6.19 -2.18 19.01
C ASN A 75 -5.41 -1.50 17.87
N LEU A 76 -4.21 -1.00 18.20
CA LEU A 76 -3.33 -0.31 17.24
C LEU A 76 -2.77 -1.23 16.15
N HIS A 77 -2.64 -2.51 16.42
CA HIS A 77 -2.14 -3.47 15.41
C HIS A 77 -3.13 -3.64 14.26
N GLU A 78 -4.44 -3.56 14.53
CA GLU A 78 -5.47 -3.59 13.48
C GLU A 78 -5.39 -2.36 12.57
N VAL A 79 -5.09 -1.18 13.14
CA VAL A 79 -4.86 0.04 12.34
C VAL A 79 -3.65 -0.15 11.42
N GLY A 80 -2.56 -0.70 11.98
CA GLY A 80 -1.35 -0.99 11.21
C GLY A 80 -1.58 -2.01 10.10
N ALA A 81 -2.33 -3.08 10.37
CA ALA A 81 -2.68 -4.10 9.39
C ALA A 81 -3.55 -3.54 8.26
N GLU A 82 -4.52 -2.67 8.57
CA GLU A 82 -5.35 -2.03 7.56
C GLU A 82 -4.56 -1.03 6.71
N LEU A 83 -3.68 -0.22 7.33
CA LEU A 83 -2.77 0.67 6.61
C LEU A 83 -1.87 -0.12 5.65
N GLN A 84 -1.33 -1.24 6.11
CA GLN A 84 -0.53 -2.14 5.29
C GLN A 84 -1.32 -2.69 4.10
N ALA A 85 -2.54 -3.19 4.33
CA ALA A 85 -3.40 -3.72 3.28
C ALA A 85 -3.79 -2.64 2.24
N GLU A 86 -3.97 -1.37 2.67
CA GLU A 86 -4.22 -0.23 1.78
C GLU A 86 -3.01 0.02 0.88
N ILE A 87 -1.81 0.01 1.44
CA ILE A 87 -0.55 0.16 0.71
C ILE A 87 -0.35 -0.98 -0.28
N GLU A 88 -0.55 -2.23 0.15
CA GLU A 88 -0.46 -3.40 -0.74
C GLU A 88 -1.47 -3.30 -1.89
N LYS A 89 -2.68 -2.89 -1.59
CA LYS A 89 -3.71 -2.68 -2.60
C LYS A 89 -3.30 -1.60 -3.60
N GLU A 90 -2.78 -0.47 -3.16
CA GLU A 90 -2.35 0.62 -4.04
C GLU A 90 -1.17 0.21 -4.93
N LEU A 91 -0.21 -0.56 -4.39
CA LEU A 91 0.96 -1.01 -5.14
C LEU A 91 0.70 -2.18 -6.09
N PHE A 92 -0.27 -3.07 -5.78
CA PHE A 92 -0.43 -4.34 -6.51
C PHE A 92 -1.78 -4.52 -7.22
N THR A 93 -2.74 -3.59 -7.07
CA THR A 93 -4.10 -3.77 -7.63
C THR A 93 -4.19 -3.43 -9.11
N GLU A 94 -3.34 -2.53 -9.62
CA GLU A 94 -3.33 -2.28 -11.05
C GLU A 94 -2.71 -3.49 -11.77
N ARG A 95 -3.49 -4.11 -12.64
CA ARG A 95 -3.01 -5.15 -13.56
C ARG A 95 -2.14 -4.48 -14.61
N TYR A 96 -0.85 -4.31 -14.29
CA TYR A 96 0.11 -3.98 -15.32
C TYR A 96 0.30 -5.19 -16.22
N GLU A 97 -0.13 -5.04 -17.47
CA GLU A 97 0.31 -5.92 -18.52
C GLU A 97 1.75 -5.48 -18.89
N LEU A 98 2.74 -6.09 -18.26
CA LEU A 98 4.15 -5.81 -18.57
C LEU A 98 4.52 -6.45 -19.90
N ASN A 99 3.99 -5.93 -21.00
CA ASN A 99 4.19 -6.44 -22.36
C ASN A 99 5.43 -5.85 -23.01
N THR A 100 5.78 -4.65 -22.64
CA THR A 100 6.89 -3.90 -23.21
C THR A 100 7.83 -3.40 -22.11
N ILE A 101 9.04 -3.00 -22.51
CA ILE A 101 9.98 -2.34 -21.59
C ILE A 101 9.38 -1.04 -21.02
N GLY A 102 8.59 -0.33 -21.81
CA GLY A 102 7.88 0.88 -21.34
C GLY A 102 6.91 0.60 -20.20
N ASP A 103 6.21 -0.53 -20.23
CA ASP A 103 5.31 -0.96 -19.16
C ASP A 103 6.09 -1.24 -17.86
N VAL A 104 7.27 -1.89 -17.98
CA VAL A 104 8.16 -2.15 -16.83
C VAL A 104 8.67 -0.85 -16.24
N GLU A 105 9.10 0.10 -17.06
CA GLU A 105 9.55 1.42 -16.62
C GLU A 105 8.42 2.21 -15.94
N GLN A 106 7.23 2.17 -16.51
CA GLN A 106 6.07 2.82 -15.92
C GLN A 106 5.73 2.22 -14.54
N TYR A 107 5.77 0.91 -14.41
CA TYR A 107 5.53 0.22 -13.14
C TYR A 107 6.56 0.61 -12.07
N VAL A 108 7.85 0.61 -12.41
CA VAL A 108 8.92 1.05 -11.51
C VAL A 108 8.74 2.52 -11.11
N ASN A 109 8.46 3.39 -12.08
CA ASN A 109 8.21 4.82 -11.84
C ASN A 109 7.04 5.06 -10.85
N GLN A 110 5.97 4.29 -10.94
CA GLN A 110 4.83 4.41 -10.03
C GLN A 110 5.21 3.99 -8.61
N ILE A 111 5.91 2.86 -8.44
CA ILE A 111 6.39 2.41 -7.13
C ILE A 111 7.28 3.49 -6.48
N PHE A 112 8.24 4.03 -7.22
CA PHE A 112 9.13 5.05 -6.66
C PHE A 112 8.42 6.39 -6.43
N THR A 113 7.43 6.75 -7.24
CA THR A 113 6.56 7.91 -7.00
C THR A 113 5.79 7.75 -5.70
N PHE A 114 5.20 6.57 -5.47
CA PHE A 114 4.53 6.24 -4.23
C PHE A 114 5.47 6.29 -3.02
N LEU A 115 6.67 5.71 -3.12
CA LEU A 115 7.68 5.76 -2.06
C LEU A 115 8.10 7.19 -1.72
N ARG A 116 8.23 8.09 -2.72
CA ARG A 116 8.53 9.52 -2.53
C ARG A 116 7.40 10.25 -1.83
N GLN A 117 6.16 10.03 -2.23
CA GLN A 117 4.98 10.69 -1.64
C GLN A 117 4.77 10.34 -0.17
N GLN A 118 5.18 9.15 0.24
CA GLN A 118 5.01 8.61 1.58
C GLN A 118 6.35 8.47 2.33
N GLU A 119 7.39 9.20 1.92
CA GLU A 119 8.75 9.02 2.42
C GLU A 119 8.86 9.11 3.95
N SER A 120 8.18 10.08 4.57
CA SER A 120 8.19 10.25 6.02
C SER A 120 7.59 9.04 6.76
N VAL A 121 6.52 8.46 6.21
CA VAL A 121 5.88 7.26 6.76
C VAL A 121 6.80 6.05 6.63
N TYR A 122 7.40 5.87 5.43
CA TYR A 122 8.30 4.73 5.19
C TYR A 122 9.60 4.83 5.97
N ARG A 123 10.19 6.03 6.09
CA ARG A 123 11.39 6.24 6.89
C ARG A 123 11.26 5.68 8.29
N GLN A 124 10.08 5.71 8.83
CA GLN A 124 9.86 5.30 10.20
C GLN A 124 9.30 3.90 10.35
N LEU A 125 8.45 3.45 9.43
CA LEU A 125 8.10 2.04 9.34
C LEU A 125 9.35 1.18 9.13
N LEU A 126 10.35 1.68 8.39
CA LEU A 126 11.53 0.92 7.99
C LEU A 126 12.75 1.14 8.86
N SER A 127 12.79 2.22 9.66
CA SER A 127 13.84 2.48 10.63
C SER A 127 13.57 1.87 11.99
N SER A 128 12.32 1.51 12.32
CA SER A 128 11.98 0.87 13.58
C SER A 128 12.20 -0.65 13.53
N ASP A 129 12.49 -1.27 14.68
CA ASP A 129 12.56 -2.74 14.83
C ASP A 129 11.21 -3.47 14.63
N ALA A 130 10.14 -2.73 14.43
CA ALA A 130 8.83 -3.21 14.02
C ALA A 130 8.63 -2.82 12.53
N PRO A 131 8.02 -3.55 11.72
CA PRO A 131 8.09 -4.97 11.47
C PRO A 131 8.85 -5.29 10.17
N THR A 132 9.87 -6.04 10.26
CA THR A 132 10.42 -6.87 9.16
C THR A 132 9.30 -7.50 8.31
N THR A 133 8.13 -7.69 8.90
CA THR A 133 6.97 -8.32 8.28
C THR A 133 6.43 -7.53 7.08
N PHE A 134 6.25 -6.20 7.21
CA PHE A 134 5.69 -5.37 6.12
C PHE A 134 6.58 -5.35 4.88
N LEU A 135 7.88 -5.08 5.06
CA LEU A 135 8.82 -5.10 3.93
C LEU A 135 8.99 -6.48 3.32
N ASN A 136 9.01 -7.51 4.16
CA ASN A 136 9.08 -8.89 3.67
C ASN A 136 7.82 -9.25 2.87
N GLN A 137 6.66 -8.74 3.26
CA GLN A 137 5.41 -8.94 2.51
C GLN A 137 5.42 -8.15 1.19
N LEU A 138 5.89 -6.89 1.19
CA LEU A 138 6.06 -6.12 -0.04
C LEU A 138 7.07 -6.79 -0.99
N GLU A 139 8.23 -7.21 -0.48
CA GLU A 139 9.25 -7.94 -1.24
C GLU A 139 8.67 -9.24 -1.82
N SER A 140 7.95 -10.01 -0.99
CA SER A 140 7.29 -11.25 -1.42
C SER A 140 6.20 -10.99 -2.46
N GLY A 141 5.35 -9.99 -2.26
CA GLY A 141 4.28 -9.62 -3.19
C GLY A 141 4.83 -9.16 -4.54
N MET A 142 5.86 -8.32 -4.55
CA MET A 142 6.53 -7.89 -5.78
C MET A 142 7.18 -9.07 -6.50
N THR A 143 7.90 -9.91 -5.78
CA THR A 143 8.55 -11.09 -6.35
C THR A 143 7.53 -12.06 -6.96
N GLN A 144 6.43 -12.35 -6.24
CA GLN A 144 5.35 -13.19 -6.76
C GLN A 144 4.69 -12.58 -7.99
N ARG A 145 4.48 -11.26 -8.03
CA ARG A 145 3.89 -10.57 -9.17
C ARG A 145 4.76 -10.69 -10.41
N VAL A 146 6.08 -10.46 -10.26
CA VAL A 146 7.02 -10.60 -11.38
C VAL A 146 7.07 -12.03 -11.90
N PHE A 147 7.10 -13.04 -11.02
CA PHE A 147 7.06 -14.45 -11.43
C PHE A 147 5.73 -14.86 -12.09
N SER A 148 4.60 -14.29 -11.66
CA SER A 148 3.31 -14.49 -12.33
C SER A 148 3.36 -14.01 -13.78
N ILE A 149 3.86 -12.79 -13.99
CA ILE A 149 4.02 -12.20 -15.33
C ILE A 149 4.95 -13.03 -16.21
N MET A 150 6.07 -13.52 -15.67
CA MET A 150 6.98 -14.39 -16.41
C MET A 150 6.29 -15.66 -16.87
N ARG A 151 5.54 -16.32 -15.98
CA ARG A 151 4.79 -17.54 -16.32
C ARG A 151 3.71 -17.29 -17.36
N GLU A 152 2.95 -16.19 -17.23
CA GLU A 152 1.92 -15.78 -18.20
C GLU A 152 2.52 -15.57 -19.60
N LYS A 153 3.80 -15.14 -19.67
CA LYS A 153 4.55 -14.93 -20.92
C LYS A 153 5.35 -16.14 -21.40
N GLY A 154 5.27 -17.26 -20.69
CA GLY A 154 6.03 -18.46 -21.04
C GLY A 154 7.55 -18.31 -20.88
N ILE A 155 8.01 -17.37 -20.05
CA ILE A 155 9.42 -17.16 -19.76
C ILE A 155 9.84 -18.15 -18.67
N GLU A 156 10.28 -19.34 -19.05
CA GLU A 156 10.80 -20.38 -18.17
C GLU A 156 12.33 -20.42 -18.27
N ASN A 157 13.02 -19.47 -17.61
CA ASN A 157 14.46 -19.39 -17.61
C ASN A 157 15.00 -19.16 -16.19
N LYS A 158 15.70 -20.16 -15.66
CA LYS A 158 16.28 -20.11 -14.30
C LYS A 158 17.20 -18.90 -14.07
N ASN A 159 17.94 -18.46 -15.09
CA ASN A 159 18.82 -17.30 -14.95
C ASN A 159 18.01 -16.01 -14.76
N VAL A 160 16.88 -15.88 -15.46
CA VAL A 160 15.95 -14.75 -15.28
C VAL A 160 15.34 -14.75 -13.88
N GLU A 161 14.93 -15.92 -13.37
CA GLU A 161 14.44 -16.07 -11.99
C GLU A 161 15.51 -15.63 -10.99
N PHE A 162 16.77 -16.04 -11.17
CA PHE A 162 17.88 -15.64 -10.31
C PHE A 162 18.15 -14.14 -10.37
N GLU A 163 18.22 -13.56 -11.56
CA GLU A 163 18.46 -12.12 -11.74
C GLU A 163 17.34 -11.30 -11.07
N LEU A 164 16.08 -11.70 -11.24
CA LEU A 164 14.93 -11.04 -10.61
C LEU A 164 14.95 -11.14 -9.08
N LEU A 165 15.25 -12.31 -8.54
CA LEU A 165 15.40 -12.49 -7.08
C LEU A 165 16.50 -11.61 -6.52
N ILE A 166 17.66 -11.56 -7.18
CA ILE A 166 18.77 -10.69 -6.77
C ILE A 166 18.35 -9.21 -6.84
N LEU A 167 17.71 -8.79 -7.94
CA LEU A 167 17.28 -7.41 -8.12
C LEU A 167 16.22 -7.00 -7.09
N THR A 168 15.20 -7.82 -6.87
CA THR A 168 14.15 -7.50 -5.89
C THR A 168 14.71 -7.48 -4.47
N SER A 169 15.36 -8.55 -4.03
CA SER A 169 15.91 -8.63 -2.66
C SER A 169 17.00 -7.58 -2.43
N GLY A 170 17.87 -7.33 -3.42
CA GLY A 170 18.89 -6.28 -3.36
C GLY A 170 18.27 -4.88 -3.23
N THR A 171 17.25 -4.59 -4.01
CA THR A 171 16.52 -3.31 -3.95
C THR A 171 15.88 -3.09 -2.59
N PHE A 172 15.21 -4.09 -2.04
CA PHE A 172 14.63 -3.99 -0.69
C PHE A 172 15.69 -3.87 0.41
N ALA A 173 16.83 -4.55 0.26
CA ALA A 173 17.96 -4.41 1.19
C ALA A 173 18.52 -2.99 1.18
N ILE A 174 18.69 -2.37 0.01
CA ILE A 174 19.17 -0.99 -0.14
C ILE A 174 18.12 0.01 0.37
N LEU A 175 16.83 -0.18 0.04
CA LEU A 175 15.74 0.66 0.55
C LEU A 175 15.70 0.66 2.09
N ARG A 176 15.86 -0.51 2.74
CA ARG A 176 15.97 -0.60 4.20
C ARG A 176 17.13 0.24 4.73
N LYS A 177 18.31 0.14 4.13
CA LYS A 177 19.49 0.92 4.51
C LYS A 177 19.31 2.42 4.25
N TYR A 178 18.70 2.79 3.13
CA TYR A 178 18.37 4.18 2.79
C TYR A 178 17.46 4.81 3.85
N TYR A 179 16.35 4.15 4.18
CA TYR A 179 15.43 4.66 5.18
C TYR A 179 16.01 4.71 6.60
N ARG A 180 17.03 3.89 6.91
CA ARG A 180 17.77 3.91 8.17
C ARG A 180 18.93 4.91 8.16
N ASN A 181 19.15 5.65 7.08
CA ASN A 181 20.32 6.52 6.87
C ASN A 181 21.67 5.79 7.00
N GLU A 182 21.72 4.51 6.64
CA GLU A 182 22.94 3.67 6.66
C GLU A 182 23.76 3.76 5.37
N VAL A 183 23.19 4.38 4.32
CA VAL A 183 23.83 4.58 3.01
C VAL A 183 23.58 5.99 2.50
N SER A 184 24.50 6.51 1.68
CA SER A 184 24.44 7.85 1.10
C SER A 184 23.79 7.90 -0.29
N VAL A 185 23.13 6.83 -0.73
CA VAL A 185 22.37 6.81 -1.99
C VAL A 185 21.03 7.51 -1.82
N THR A 186 20.49 8.06 -2.91
CA THR A 186 19.15 8.65 -2.95
C THR A 186 18.10 7.65 -3.46
N LEU A 187 16.82 7.95 -3.29
CA LEU A 187 15.75 7.17 -3.94
C LEU A 187 15.86 7.20 -5.46
N GLU A 188 16.36 8.29 -6.03
CA GLU A 188 16.61 8.45 -7.46
C GLU A 188 17.72 7.50 -7.94
N ASP A 189 18.85 7.42 -7.21
CA ASP A 189 19.94 6.51 -7.53
C ASP A 189 19.46 5.05 -7.54
N ILE A 190 18.61 4.67 -6.57
CA ILE A 190 18.04 3.31 -6.49
C ILE A 190 17.09 3.06 -7.66
N HIS A 191 16.21 4.04 -7.97
CA HIS A 191 15.28 3.98 -9.10
C HIS A 191 16.00 3.79 -10.42
N ASP A 192 17.00 4.64 -10.71
CA ASP A 192 17.73 4.63 -11.97
C ASP A 192 18.53 3.34 -12.16
N TYR A 193 19.16 2.88 -11.08
CA TYR A 193 19.87 1.60 -11.11
C TYR A 193 18.93 0.42 -11.40
N LEU A 194 17.78 0.34 -10.70
CA LEU A 194 16.81 -0.72 -10.89
C LEU A 194 16.22 -0.68 -12.32
N SER A 195 15.80 0.49 -12.77
CA SER A 195 15.23 0.69 -14.11
C SER A 195 16.21 0.26 -15.20
N HIS A 196 17.48 0.66 -15.07
CA HIS A 196 18.53 0.28 -16.01
C HIS A 196 18.76 -1.26 -16.04
N LYS A 197 18.79 -1.90 -14.87
CA LYS A 197 19.00 -3.35 -14.79
C LYS A 197 17.83 -4.14 -15.35
N LEU A 198 16.60 -3.72 -15.05
CA LEU A 198 15.40 -4.33 -15.61
C LEU A 198 15.33 -4.18 -17.13
N ARG A 199 15.74 -3.03 -17.68
CA ARG A 199 15.82 -2.81 -19.12
C ARG A 199 16.77 -3.80 -19.80
N ILE A 200 18.00 -3.91 -19.30
CA ILE A 200 18.99 -4.86 -19.84
C ILE A 200 18.47 -6.29 -19.79
N MET A 201 17.86 -6.67 -18.66
CA MET A 201 17.29 -8.01 -18.50
C MET A 201 16.14 -8.24 -19.48
N PHE A 202 15.23 -7.28 -19.63
CA PHE A 202 14.10 -7.38 -20.55
C PHE A 202 14.56 -7.51 -22.00
N GLU A 203 15.52 -6.69 -22.46
CA GLU A 203 16.10 -6.77 -23.81
C GLU A 203 16.80 -8.10 -24.08
N ARG A 204 17.35 -8.75 -23.06
CA ARG A 204 18.05 -10.04 -23.19
C ARG A 204 17.09 -11.22 -23.29
N TYR A 205 15.99 -11.21 -22.56
CA TYR A 205 15.15 -12.39 -22.35
C TYR A 205 13.73 -12.27 -22.89
N VAL A 206 13.24 -11.07 -23.18
CA VAL A 206 11.90 -10.82 -23.73
C VAL A 206 12.06 -10.26 -25.13
N LYS A 207 12.10 -11.17 -26.10
CA LYS A 207 12.13 -10.84 -27.54
C LYS A 207 10.74 -10.98 -28.14
#